data_7c557c7e0a6a5c083720c0fae8822cea
#
_entry.id   7c557c7e0a6a5c083720c0fae8822cea
#
_cell.length_a   1.000
_cell.length_b   1.000
_cell.length_c   1.000
_cell.angle_alpha   90.00
_cell.angle_beta   90.00
_cell.angle_gamma   90.00
#
_symmetry.space_group_name_H-M   'P 1'
#
loop_
_entity.id
_entity.type
_entity.pdbx_description
1 polymer ?
#
loop_
_entity_poly.entity_id
_entity_poly.type
_entity_poly.pdbx_seq_one_letter_code
_entity_poly.pdbx_strand_id
1 'polypeptide(L)'
;MNTLLPATIAVLVPAAFLLLVRRLDLYASGSIRTVLLCMLGGLAAFPLSFVLNTGAYQTLALSMGGAAALLAVKTVVAPVVEELSKSALVAWYARRPEFTYFVDGAIFGFAAGTAFAMVENLFYLTRARDLMAMSVNRVFSTSLMHGSASALVGVAVGRARFGRGASRWASLVLGWLAAMAVHTSFNQLVNAGPMMGARLVMAVGVGLGGVAMTMALIRWGLWEEARWLRESLNLDIGVSNQESGLVQRWKELDTLLAPIGAHFGPEKRVLAATFLRLQAQLGLKTKAAALASEPAMKAGLEQQAAALRLRMDEARRAVGVYCMTYIRSIVPPEGDTLWQSLESRLADDLPSEGKMWGLLADRVG
;
A
#
# COMPACT_ATOMS: atom_id res chain seq x y z
N MET A 1 19.26 -31.36 16.49
CA MET A 1 18.44 -30.21 16.87
C MET A 1 17.32 -30.06 15.86
N ASN A 2 16.09 -29.83 16.31
CA ASN A 2 14.96 -29.67 15.39
C ASN A 2 15.07 -28.27 14.74
N THR A 3 15.40 -28.23 13.44
CA THR A 3 15.57 -26.99 12.67
C THR A 3 14.25 -26.46 12.11
N LEU A 4 13.18 -27.28 12.17
CA LEU A 4 11.90 -26.97 11.55
C LEU A 4 11.24 -25.71 12.15
N LEU A 5 11.14 -25.65 13.49
CA LEU A 5 10.49 -24.51 14.16
C LEU A 5 11.23 -23.18 13.93
N PRO A 6 12.57 -23.06 14.12
CA PRO A 6 13.29 -21.83 13.78
C PRO A 6 13.13 -21.41 12.31
N ALA A 7 13.17 -22.36 11.38
CA ALA A 7 12.98 -22.07 9.94
C ALA A 7 11.54 -21.60 9.65
N THR A 8 10.55 -22.20 10.29
CA THR A 8 9.15 -21.77 10.19
C THR A 8 8.97 -20.34 10.71
N ILE A 9 9.55 -19.99 11.84
CA ILE A 9 9.53 -18.62 12.39
C ILE A 9 10.20 -17.65 11.40
N ALA A 10 11.36 -18.01 10.84
CA ALA A 10 12.12 -17.19 9.91
C ALA A 10 11.33 -16.80 8.64
N VAL A 11 10.31 -17.58 8.28
CA VAL A 11 9.48 -17.35 7.09
C VAL A 11 8.10 -16.78 7.47
N LEU A 12 7.39 -17.39 8.41
CA LEU A 12 6.00 -17.04 8.70
C LEU A 12 5.85 -15.69 9.41
N VAL A 13 6.78 -15.32 10.29
CA VAL A 13 6.67 -14.03 11.00
C VAL A 13 6.86 -12.84 10.03
N PRO A 14 7.89 -12.81 9.16
CA PRO A 14 7.98 -11.77 8.13
C PRO A 14 6.76 -11.75 7.18
N ALA A 15 6.23 -12.92 6.79
CA ALA A 15 5.02 -13.00 5.99
C ALA A 15 3.80 -12.39 6.70
N ALA A 16 3.65 -12.61 8.01
CA ALA A 16 2.58 -12.01 8.79
C ALA A 16 2.66 -10.47 8.81
N PHE A 17 3.87 -9.90 8.95
CA PHE A 17 4.07 -8.45 8.85
C PHE A 17 3.76 -7.92 7.43
N LEU A 18 4.12 -8.65 6.38
CA LEU A 18 3.73 -8.29 5.01
C LEU A 18 2.21 -8.28 4.84
N LEU A 19 1.50 -9.29 5.37
CA LEU A 19 0.04 -9.32 5.35
C LEU A 19 -0.58 -8.16 6.12
N LEU A 20 0.01 -7.78 7.26
CA LEU A 20 -0.42 -6.61 8.03
C LEU A 20 -0.26 -5.32 7.22
N VAL A 21 0.91 -5.10 6.62
CA VAL A 21 1.18 -3.93 5.77
C VAL A 21 0.22 -3.90 4.57
N ARG A 22 -0.02 -5.04 3.94
CA ARG A 22 -0.94 -5.14 2.80
C ARG A 22 -2.41 -4.84 3.17
N ARG A 23 -2.84 -5.18 4.40
CA ARG A 23 -4.20 -4.86 4.87
C ARG A 23 -4.48 -3.34 4.96
N LEU A 24 -3.43 -2.52 4.92
CA LEU A 24 -3.57 -1.06 4.87
C LEU A 24 -3.94 -0.54 3.47
N ASP A 25 -3.84 -1.36 2.41
CA ASP A 25 -4.32 -1.00 1.06
C ASP A 25 -5.86 -0.96 1.05
N LEU A 26 -6.42 0.18 1.42
CA LEU A 26 -7.87 0.35 1.58
C LEU A 26 -8.63 0.21 0.25
N TYR A 27 -8.04 0.69 -0.84
CA TYR A 27 -8.69 0.68 -2.16
C TYR A 27 -8.37 -0.59 -2.96
N ALA A 28 -7.54 -1.49 -2.39
CA ALA A 28 -7.08 -2.72 -3.04
C ALA A 28 -6.57 -2.47 -4.47
N SER A 29 -5.77 -1.39 -4.63
CA SER A 29 -5.19 -0.99 -5.91
C SER A 29 -4.15 -2.01 -6.39
N GLY A 30 -3.39 -2.60 -5.45
CA GLY A 30 -2.36 -3.61 -5.72
C GLY A 30 -2.89 -5.05 -5.73
N SER A 31 -2.65 -5.79 -6.84
CA SER A 31 -3.05 -7.19 -6.92
C SER A 31 -2.15 -8.11 -6.09
N ILE A 32 -2.70 -9.21 -5.55
CA ILE A 32 -1.90 -10.25 -4.87
C ILE A 32 -0.82 -10.83 -5.80
N ARG A 33 -1.13 -10.94 -7.09
CA ARG A 33 -0.17 -11.45 -8.10
C ARG A 33 1.06 -10.55 -8.17
N THR A 34 0.88 -9.23 -8.09
CA THR A 34 1.98 -8.26 -8.08
C THR A 34 2.81 -8.38 -6.81
N VAL A 35 2.17 -8.52 -5.65
CA VAL A 35 2.88 -8.75 -4.38
C VAL A 35 3.76 -10.00 -4.48
N LEU A 36 3.19 -11.11 -4.98
CA LEU A 36 3.93 -12.37 -5.17
C LEU A 36 5.08 -12.21 -6.19
N LEU A 37 4.87 -11.47 -7.27
CA LEU A 37 5.93 -11.16 -8.24
C LEU A 37 7.07 -10.37 -7.59
N CYS A 38 6.77 -9.36 -6.80
CA CYS A 38 7.78 -8.58 -6.08
C CYS A 38 8.50 -9.44 -5.02
N MET A 39 7.81 -10.37 -4.37
CA MET A 39 8.45 -11.36 -3.50
C MET A 39 9.42 -12.25 -4.29
N LEU A 40 9.05 -12.75 -5.46
CA LEU A 40 9.97 -13.51 -6.33
C LEU A 40 11.21 -12.70 -6.69
N GLY A 41 11.06 -11.40 -6.96
CA GLY A 41 12.18 -10.49 -7.16
C GLY A 41 13.10 -10.40 -5.95
N GLY A 42 12.53 -10.31 -4.74
CA GLY A 42 13.27 -10.33 -3.48
C GLY A 42 14.02 -11.64 -3.24
N LEU A 43 13.37 -12.78 -3.50
CA LEU A 43 14.01 -14.11 -3.42
C LEU A 43 15.21 -14.21 -4.37
N ALA A 44 15.07 -13.74 -5.62
CA ALA A 44 16.13 -13.75 -6.62
C ALA A 44 17.24 -12.74 -6.32
N ALA A 45 16.93 -11.64 -5.65
CA ALA A 45 17.90 -10.62 -5.28
C ALA A 45 18.95 -11.15 -4.27
N PHE A 46 18.60 -12.10 -3.39
CA PHE A 46 19.53 -12.62 -2.40
C PHE A 46 20.74 -13.33 -3.05
N PRO A 47 20.60 -14.37 -3.88
CA PRO A 47 21.75 -15.04 -4.50
C PRO A 47 22.55 -14.09 -5.40
N LEU A 48 21.90 -13.16 -6.11
CA LEU A 48 22.59 -12.14 -6.88
C LEU A 48 23.47 -11.25 -6.00
N SER A 49 22.90 -10.72 -4.93
CA SER A 49 23.65 -9.89 -3.97
C SER A 49 24.76 -10.66 -3.28
N PHE A 50 24.54 -11.93 -2.97
CA PHE A 50 25.55 -12.79 -2.37
C PHE A 50 26.78 -12.94 -3.27
N VAL A 51 26.58 -13.18 -4.57
CA VAL A 51 27.67 -13.27 -5.56
C VAL A 51 28.41 -11.95 -5.68
N LEU A 52 27.67 -10.83 -5.82
CA LEU A 52 28.27 -9.50 -5.97
C LEU A 52 29.04 -9.07 -4.70
N ASN A 53 28.49 -9.31 -3.52
CA ASN A 53 29.13 -9.00 -2.24
C ASN A 53 30.39 -9.86 -2.03
N THR A 54 30.36 -11.14 -2.46
CA THR A 54 31.54 -12.03 -2.40
C THR A 54 32.65 -11.55 -3.34
N GLY A 55 32.31 -11.17 -4.56
CA GLY A 55 33.28 -10.61 -5.52
C GLY A 55 33.88 -9.29 -5.00
N ALA A 56 33.06 -8.41 -4.45
CA ALA A 56 33.55 -7.18 -3.84
C ALA A 56 34.47 -7.45 -2.64
N TYR A 57 34.13 -8.41 -1.80
CA TYR A 57 35.00 -8.82 -0.69
C TYR A 57 36.36 -9.32 -1.21
N GLN A 58 36.40 -10.21 -2.20
CA GLN A 58 37.62 -10.73 -2.75
C GLN A 58 38.51 -9.61 -3.31
N THR A 59 37.94 -8.68 -4.04
CA THR A 59 38.69 -7.53 -4.62
C THR A 59 39.24 -6.60 -3.54
N LEU A 60 38.40 -6.23 -2.55
CA LEU A 60 38.82 -5.32 -1.47
C LEU A 60 39.83 -5.96 -0.52
N ALA A 61 39.75 -7.27 -0.30
CA ALA A 61 40.68 -8.00 0.57
C ALA A 61 42.15 -7.97 0.04
N LEU A 62 42.33 -7.84 -1.28
CA LEU A 62 43.65 -7.70 -1.89
C LEU A 62 44.30 -6.35 -1.56
N SER A 63 43.49 -5.29 -1.37
CA SER A 63 43.99 -3.92 -1.15
C SER A 63 44.03 -3.51 0.32
N MET A 64 43.08 -3.93 1.14
CA MET A 64 42.93 -3.47 2.52
C MET A 64 42.99 -4.57 3.58
N GLY A 65 43.21 -5.84 3.16
CA GLY A 65 43.18 -7.00 4.04
C GLY A 65 41.80 -7.51 4.39
N GLY A 66 41.69 -8.80 4.74
CA GLY A 66 40.41 -9.50 4.86
C GLY A 66 39.45 -8.92 5.91
N ALA A 67 39.94 -8.49 7.07
CA ALA A 67 39.10 -7.95 8.15
C ALA A 67 38.47 -6.60 7.78
N ALA A 68 39.29 -5.68 7.20
CA ALA A 68 38.80 -4.37 6.75
C ALA A 68 37.84 -4.50 5.56
N ALA A 69 38.18 -5.37 4.60
CA ALA A 69 37.31 -5.69 3.47
C ALA A 69 35.94 -6.25 3.92
N LEU A 70 35.94 -7.17 4.87
CA LEU A 70 34.69 -7.74 5.42
C LEU A 70 33.83 -6.67 6.08
N LEU A 71 34.44 -5.76 6.85
CA LEU A 71 33.73 -4.67 7.48
C LEU A 71 33.16 -3.70 6.42
N ALA A 72 33.96 -3.31 5.43
CA ALA A 72 33.54 -2.43 4.34
C ALA A 72 32.38 -3.04 3.53
N VAL A 73 32.48 -4.34 3.21
CA VAL A 73 31.38 -5.03 2.51
C VAL A 73 30.12 -5.04 3.35
N LYS A 74 30.17 -5.44 4.61
CA LYS A 74 28.98 -5.53 5.47
C LYS A 74 28.32 -4.19 5.74
N THR A 75 29.10 -3.12 5.86
CA THR A 75 28.57 -1.82 6.30
C THR A 75 28.27 -0.86 5.16
N VAL A 76 28.86 -1.06 3.98
CA VAL A 76 28.69 -0.13 2.84
C VAL A 76 28.26 -0.85 1.57
N VAL A 77 29.05 -1.85 1.11
CA VAL A 77 28.81 -2.46 -0.20
C VAL A 77 27.52 -3.27 -0.21
N ALA A 78 27.30 -4.10 0.80
CA ALA A 78 26.12 -4.95 0.88
C ALA A 78 24.81 -4.12 0.95
N PRO A 79 24.66 -3.08 1.79
CA PRO A 79 23.50 -2.20 1.74
C PRO A 79 23.20 -1.65 0.34
N VAL A 80 24.25 -1.19 -0.37
CA VAL A 80 24.10 -0.65 -1.74
C VAL A 80 23.63 -1.72 -2.72
N VAL A 81 24.35 -2.84 -2.78
CA VAL A 81 24.08 -3.94 -3.72
C VAL A 81 22.70 -4.56 -3.47
N GLU A 82 22.36 -4.77 -2.21
CA GLU A 82 21.11 -5.42 -1.83
C GLU A 82 19.89 -4.53 -2.09
N GLU A 83 19.94 -3.23 -1.72
CA GLU A 83 18.82 -2.33 -2.02
C GLU A 83 18.65 -2.10 -3.53
N LEU A 84 19.74 -2.08 -4.31
CA LEU A 84 19.69 -2.06 -5.77
C LEU A 84 19.00 -3.31 -6.32
N SER A 85 19.47 -4.48 -5.90
CA SER A 85 18.97 -5.76 -6.40
C SER A 85 17.48 -5.97 -6.08
N LYS A 86 17.06 -5.66 -4.83
CA LYS A 86 15.65 -5.78 -4.37
C LYS A 86 14.73 -4.82 -5.10
N SER A 87 15.20 -3.61 -5.40
CA SER A 87 14.38 -2.58 -6.04
C SER A 87 14.23 -2.73 -7.55
N ALA A 88 15.08 -3.52 -8.20
CA ALA A 88 15.08 -3.64 -9.65
C ALA A 88 13.72 -4.06 -10.23
N LEU A 89 13.08 -5.10 -9.65
CA LEU A 89 11.79 -5.57 -10.11
C LEU A 89 10.66 -4.59 -9.77
N VAL A 90 10.71 -3.95 -8.60
CA VAL A 90 9.74 -2.92 -8.20
C VAL A 90 9.81 -1.72 -9.15
N ALA A 91 11.02 -1.26 -9.49
CA ALA A 91 11.25 -0.17 -10.43
C ALA A 91 10.79 -0.53 -11.86
N TRP A 92 11.02 -1.76 -12.30
CA TRP A 92 10.51 -2.25 -13.57
C TRP A 92 8.98 -2.29 -13.60
N TYR A 93 8.37 -2.82 -12.52
CA TYR A 93 6.91 -2.93 -12.41
C TYR A 93 6.22 -1.57 -12.31
N ALA A 94 6.88 -0.57 -11.72
CA ALA A 94 6.36 0.80 -11.65
C ALA A 94 6.13 1.47 -13.03
N ARG A 95 6.70 0.90 -14.10
CA ARG A 95 6.42 1.31 -15.48
C ARG A 95 5.11 0.74 -16.04
N ARG A 96 4.47 -0.18 -15.32
CA ARG A 96 3.24 -0.83 -15.73
C ARG A 96 2.02 -0.02 -15.29
N PRO A 97 0.94 -0.01 -16.08
CA PRO A 97 -0.28 0.73 -15.72
C PRO A 97 -1.00 0.16 -14.48
N GLU A 98 -0.72 -1.10 -14.09
CA GLU A 98 -1.26 -1.73 -12.88
C GLU A 98 -0.75 -1.07 -11.59
N PHE A 99 0.46 -0.53 -11.61
CA PHE A 99 1.02 0.24 -10.50
C PHE A 99 0.30 1.59 -10.41
N THR A 100 -0.37 1.89 -9.30
CA THR A 100 -1.21 3.10 -9.20
C THR A 100 -0.42 4.28 -8.66
N TYR A 101 0.05 4.19 -7.41
CA TYR A 101 0.75 5.30 -6.76
C TYR A 101 1.77 4.78 -5.73
N PHE A 102 2.29 5.66 -4.87
CA PHE A 102 3.36 5.26 -3.96
C PHE A 102 2.91 4.33 -2.82
N VAL A 103 1.61 4.22 -2.53
CA VAL A 103 1.09 3.19 -1.61
C VAL A 103 1.40 1.80 -2.14
N ASP A 104 1.12 1.55 -3.44
CA ASP A 104 1.53 0.31 -4.11
C ASP A 104 3.04 0.10 -4.01
N GLY A 105 3.82 1.17 -4.25
CA GLY A 105 5.27 1.14 -4.15
C GLY A 105 5.77 0.71 -2.77
N ALA A 106 5.19 1.27 -1.71
CA ALA A 106 5.53 0.91 -0.33
C ALA A 106 5.26 -0.58 -0.05
N ILE A 107 4.09 -1.09 -0.47
CA ILE A 107 3.70 -2.49 -0.26
C ILE A 107 4.58 -3.44 -1.07
N PHE A 108 4.85 -3.12 -2.34
CA PHE A 108 5.67 -3.95 -3.23
C PHE A 108 7.14 -3.95 -2.81
N GLY A 109 7.67 -2.78 -2.39
CA GLY A 109 9.00 -2.69 -1.81
C GLY A 109 9.13 -3.49 -0.53
N PHE A 110 8.16 -3.36 0.39
CA PHE A 110 8.12 -4.15 1.62
C PHE A 110 8.07 -5.65 1.32
N ALA A 111 7.31 -6.08 0.31
CA ALA A 111 7.22 -7.48 -0.10
C ALA A 111 8.56 -8.01 -0.63
N ALA A 112 9.26 -7.24 -1.47
CA ALA A 112 10.57 -7.62 -2.00
C ALA A 112 11.62 -7.71 -0.87
N GLY A 113 11.69 -6.71 0.02
CA GLY A 113 12.60 -6.72 1.16
C GLY A 113 12.33 -7.85 2.15
N THR A 114 11.05 -8.14 2.41
CA THR A 114 10.63 -9.25 3.27
C THR A 114 11.05 -10.60 2.70
N ALA A 115 10.83 -10.83 1.40
CA ALA A 115 11.21 -12.08 0.74
C ALA A 115 12.73 -12.27 0.67
N PHE A 116 13.49 -11.21 0.42
CA PHE A 116 14.95 -11.22 0.54
C PHE A 116 15.38 -11.67 1.94
N ALA A 117 14.82 -11.05 2.98
CA ALA A 117 15.16 -11.35 4.36
C ALA A 117 14.80 -12.79 4.77
N MET A 118 13.73 -13.38 4.23
CA MET A 118 13.39 -14.79 4.47
C MET A 118 14.54 -15.72 4.02
N VAL A 119 15.06 -15.52 2.81
CA VAL A 119 16.17 -16.33 2.29
C VAL A 119 17.44 -16.09 3.09
N GLU A 120 17.72 -14.84 3.40
CA GLU A 120 18.88 -14.46 4.21
C GLU A 120 18.81 -15.07 5.61
N ASN A 121 17.66 -15.07 6.26
CA ASN A 121 17.46 -15.69 7.56
C ASN A 121 17.72 -17.20 7.50
N LEU A 122 17.18 -17.90 6.50
CA LEU A 122 17.43 -19.34 6.30
C LEU A 122 18.92 -19.62 6.08
N PHE A 123 19.60 -18.77 5.30
CA PHE A 123 21.04 -18.87 5.08
C PHE A 123 21.84 -18.71 6.37
N TYR A 124 21.49 -17.74 7.23
CA TYR A 124 22.17 -17.54 8.50
C TYR A 124 21.85 -18.63 9.53
N LEU A 125 20.67 -19.23 9.49
CA LEU A 125 20.33 -20.38 10.34
C LEU A 125 21.26 -21.57 10.12
N THR A 126 21.74 -21.80 8.89
CA THR A 126 22.70 -22.89 8.62
C THR A 126 24.05 -22.72 9.33
N ARG A 127 24.35 -21.54 9.88
CA ARG A 127 25.59 -21.17 10.53
C ARG A 127 25.44 -20.82 12.00
N ALA A 128 24.21 -20.82 12.52
CA ALA A 128 23.92 -20.42 13.89
C ALA A 128 24.20 -21.56 14.88
N ARG A 129 24.72 -21.21 16.05
CA ARG A 129 24.84 -22.16 17.20
C ARG A 129 23.51 -22.31 17.91
N ASP A 130 22.80 -21.20 18.12
CA ASP A 130 21.45 -21.16 18.68
C ASP A 130 20.47 -20.73 17.58
N LEU A 131 19.77 -21.72 17.04
CA LEU A 131 18.84 -21.53 15.91
C LEU A 131 17.62 -20.72 16.33
N MET A 132 17.12 -20.90 17.56
CA MET A 132 15.93 -20.21 18.02
C MET A 132 16.21 -18.74 18.28
N ALA A 133 17.26 -18.44 19.04
CA ALA A 133 17.65 -17.05 19.30
C ALA A 133 17.99 -16.31 17.98
N MET A 134 18.70 -16.98 17.05
CA MET A 134 19.01 -16.41 15.73
C MET A 134 17.72 -16.07 14.97
N SER A 135 16.78 -17.02 14.89
CA SER A 135 15.51 -16.81 14.16
C SER A 135 14.72 -15.67 14.75
N VAL A 136 14.43 -15.70 16.07
CA VAL A 136 13.63 -14.67 16.74
C VAL A 136 14.28 -13.29 16.62
N ASN A 137 15.59 -13.18 16.86
CA ASN A 137 16.29 -11.90 16.76
C ASN A 137 16.20 -11.32 15.33
N ARG A 138 16.41 -12.15 14.30
CA ARG A 138 16.43 -11.68 12.92
C ARG A 138 15.05 -11.34 12.39
N VAL A 139 13.98 -12.03 12.77
CA VAL A 139 12.63 -11.72 12.27
C VAL A 139 12.12 -10.38 12.77
N PHE A 140 12.42 -10.01 14.03
CA PHE A 140 11.98 -8.73 14.62
C PHE A 140 12.97 -7.56 14.37
N SER A 141 14.16 -7.82 13.89
CA SER A 141 15.14 -6.80 13.57
C SER A 141 15.44 -6.74 12.07
N THR A 142 16.25 -7.66 11.58
CA THR A 142 16.77 -7.69 10.19
C THR A 142 15.65 -7.76 9.15
N SER A 143 14.66 -8.65 9.34
CA SER A 143 13.59 -8.81 8.35
C SER A 143 12.72 -7.56 8.23
N LEU A 144 12.39 -6.93 9.37
CA LEU A 144 11.60 -5.72 9.38
C LEU A 144 12.40 -4.53 8.82
N MET A 145 13.70 -4.47 9.10
CA MET A 145 14.59 -3.46 8.50
C MET A 145 14.64 -3.60 6.98
N HIS A 146 14.86 -4.80 6.43
CA HIS A 146 14.88 -5.02 4.97
C HIS A 146 13.53 -4.67 4.32
N GLY A 147 12.41 -5.11 4.90
CA GLY A 147 11.08 -4.76 4.42
C GLY A 147 10.89 -3.24 4.36
N SER A 148 11.24 -2.54 5.44
CA SER A 148 11.05 -1.09 5.57
C SER A 148 12.01 -0.29 4.69
N ALA A 149 13.28 -0.67 4.57
CA ALA A 149 14.24 -0.02 3.67
C ALA A 149 13.78 -0.13 2.22
N SER A 150 13.39 -1.34 1.78
CA SER A 150 12.89 -1.53 0.42
C SER A 150 11.52 -0.85 0.19
N ALA A 151 10.69 -0.66 1.22
CA ALA A 151 9.47 0.14 1.14
C ALA A 151 9.76 1.62 0.85
N LEU A 152 10.82 2.20 1.44
CA LEU A 152 11.26 3.58 1.13
C LEU A 152 11.61 3.74 -0.35
N VAL A 153 12.34 2.77 -0.92
CA VAL A 153 12.62 2.77 -2.37
C VAL A 153 11.34 2.66 -3.17
N GLY A 154 10.42 1.78 -2.76
CA GLY A 154 9.12 1.63 -3.40
C GLY A 154 8.30 2.92 -3.42
N VAL A 155 8.23 3.65 -2.29
CA VAL A 155 7.60 4.98 -2.19
C VAL A 155 8.25 5.96 -3.17
N ALA A 156 9.59 6.00 -3.19
CA ALA A 156 10.34 6.89 -4.07
C ALA A 156 10.07 6.62 -5.56
N VAL A 157 10.04 5.35 -5.94
CA VAL A 157 9.71 4.89 -7.30
C VAL A 157 8.27 5.29 -7.66
N GLY A 158 7.31 5.09 -6.75
CA GLY A 158 5.92 5.48 -6.94
C GLY A 158 5.73 6.98 -7.15
N ARG A 159 6.43 7.82 -6.38
CA ARG A 159 6.41 9.28 -6.55
C ARG A 159 7.10 9.72 -7.83
N ALA A 160 8.24 9.11 -8.15
CA ALA A 160 9.01 9.42 -9.36
C ALA A 160 8.22 9.13 -10.64
N ARG A 161 7.25 8.23 -10.60
CA ARG A 161 6.38 7.88 -11.73
C ARG A 161 5.66 9.12 -12.30
N PHE A 162 5.20 10.02 -11.45
CA PHE A 162 4.48 11.25 -11.84
C PHE A 162 5.37 12.51 -11.76
N GLY A 163 6.60 12.36 -11.30
CA GLY A 163 7.59 13.43 -11.27
C GLY A 163 8.11 13.78 -12.67
N ARG A 164 8.47 15.04 -12.88
CA ARG A 164 9.06 15.54 -14.13
C ARG A 164 10.45 16.10 -13.87
N GLY A 165 11.36 15.93 -14.82
CA GLY A 165 12.69 16.51 -14.75
C GLY A 165 13.43 16.18 -13.45
N ALA A 166 13.97 17.19 -12.80
CA ALA A 166 14.76 17.05 -11.57
C ALA A 166 13.99 16.43 -10.40
N SER A 167 12.68 16.68 -10.26
CA SER A 167 11.87 16.13 -9.15
C SER A 167 11.76 14.60 -9.20
N ARG A 168 11.70 14.02 -10.40
CA ARG A 168 11.71 12.57 -10.61
C ARG A 168 13.01 11.95 -10.08
N TRP A 169 14.14 12.50 -10.48
CA TRP A 169 15.46 12.00 -10.07
C TRP A 169 15.71 12.24 -8.58
N ALA A 170 15.31 13.41 -8.07
CA ALA A 170 15.42 13.70 -6.64
C ALA A 170 14.63 12.68 -5.78
N SER A 171 13.40 12.32 -6.17
CA SER A 171 12.63 11.29 -5.47
C SER A 171 13.35 9.96 -5.43
N LEU A 172 13.89 9.49 -6.57
CA LEU A 172 14.61 8.21 -6.65
C LEU A 172 15.88 8.21 -5.79
N VAL A 173 16.70 9.26 -5.93
CA VAL A 173 17.98 9.37 -5.20
C VAL A 173 17.73 9.47 -3.70
N LEU A 174 16.81 10.33 -3.26
CA LEU A 174 16.51 10.50 -1.84
C LEU A 174 15.93 9.25 -1.20
N GLY A 175 15.01 8.55 -1.90
CA GLY A 175 14.46 7.30 -1.38
C GLY A 175 15.52 6.21 -1.26
N TRP A 176 16.42 6.13 -2.21
CA TRP A 176 17.54 5.19 -2.18
C TRP A 176 18.55 5.51 -1.09
N LEU A 177 18.96 6.76 -0.99
CA LEU A 177 19.85 7.20 0.09
C LEU A 177 19.24 6.94 1.47
N ALA A 178 17.94 7.19 1.65
CA ALA A 178 17.24 6.89 2.90
C ALA A 178 17.25 5.38 3.21
N ALA A 179 16.96 4.52 2.22
CA ALA A 179 17.01 3.07 2.40
C ALA A 179 18.42 2.58 2.74
N MET A 180 19.44 3.08 2.05
CA MET A 180 20.84 2.76 2.33
C MET A 180 21.27 3.25 3.72
N ALA A 181 20.83 4.45 4.13
CA ALA A 181 21.14 4.99 5.47
C ALA A 181 20.56 4.10 6.57
N VAL A 182 19.30 3.70 6.45
CA VAL A 182 18.65 2.76 7.40
C VAL A 182 19.41 1.44 7.45
N HIS A 183 19.68 0.85 6.29
CA HIS A 183 20.35 -0.44 6.17
C HIS A 183 21.79 -0.40 6.70
N THR A 184 22.57 0.60 6.28
CA THR A 184 23.96 0.79 6.74
C THR A 184 24.02 1.00 8.25
N SER A 185 23.18 1.89 8.81
CA SER A 185 23.13 2.15 10.25
C SER A 185 22.77 0.88 11.03
N PHE A 186 21.82 0.10 10.53
CA PHE A 186 21.46 -1.19 11.10
C PHE A 186 22.64 -2.18 11.08
N ASN A 187 23.30 -2.31 9.92
CA ASN A 187 24.45 -3.22 9.79
C ASN A 187 25.63 -2.80 10.67
N GLN A 188 25.88 -1.50 10.84
CA GLN A 188 26.87 -1.01 11.81
C GLN A 188 26.49 -1.41 13.24
N LEU A 189 25.22 -1.22 13.63
CA LEU A 189 24.72 -1.59 14.96
C LEU A 189 24.91 -3.07 15.25
N VAL A 190 24.51 -3.97 14.33
CA VAL A 190 24.58 -5.43 14.55
C VAL A 190 26.00 -5.98 14.46
N ASN A 191 26.89 -5.34 13.68
CA ASN A 191 28.29 -5.76 13.57
C ASN A 191 29.22 -5.15 14.65
N ALA A 192 28.74 -4.21 15.47
CA ALA A 192 29.54 -3.59 16.53
C ALA A 192 29.82 -4.51 17.72
N GLY A 193 29.24 -5.71 17.78
CA GLY A 193 29.48 -6.74 18.82
C GLY A 193 28.28 -7.67 19.00
N PRO A 194 28.25 -8.47 20.10
CA PRO A 194 27.20 -9.45 20.33
C PRO A 194 25.81 -8.81 20.36
N MET A 195 24.82 -9.48 19.74
CA MET A 195 23.41 -9.06 19.71
C MET A 195 22.69 -9.43 21.02
N MET A 196 23.07 -8.74 22.10
CA MET A 196 22.54 -8.96 23.45
C MET A 196 22.23 -7.61 24.11
N GLY A 197 21.35 -7.62 25.12
CA GLY A 197 21.02 -6.45 25.90
C GLY A 197 20.56 -5.25 25.07
N ALA A 198 21.15 -4.08 25.32
CA ALA A 198 20.75 -2.83 24.68
C ALA A 198 20.84 -2.86 23.14
N ARG A 199 21.82 -3.57 22.57
CA ARG A 199 21.94 -3.67 21.09
C ARG A 199 20.79 -4.44 20.46
N LEU A 200 20.39 -5.53 21.08
CA LEU A 200 19.22 -6.29 20.62
C LEU A 200 17.96 -5.40 20.67
N VAL A 201 17.76 -4.70 21.78
CA VAL A 201 16.63 -3.76 21.92
C VAL A 201 16.67 -2.68 20.85
N MET A 202 17.83 -2.08 20.57
CA MET A 202 18.02 -1.07 19.52
C MET A 202 17.74 -1.65 18.13
N ALA A 203 18.24 -2.85 17.83
CA ALA A 203 18.03 -3.49 16.52
C ALA A 203 16.55 -3.84 16.29
N VAL A 204 15.87 -4.37 17.30
CA VAL A 204 14.41 -4.61 17.27
C VAL A 204 13.67 -3.28 17.15
N GLY A 205 14.11 -2.24 17.88
CA GLY A 205 13.56 -0.89 17.77
C GLY A 205 13.67 -0.29 16.36
N VAL A 206 14.80 -0.48 15.68
CA VAL A 206 14.98 -0.08 14.28
C VAL A 206 14.02 -0.85 13.36
N GLY A 207 13.88 -2.17 13.55
CA GLY A 207 12.96 -2.99 12.78
C GLY A 207 11.50 -2.55 12.94
N LEU A 208 11.02 -2.48 14.16
CA LEU A 208 9.64 -2.06 14.48
C LEU A 208 9.38 -0.59 14.10
N GLY A 209 10.34 0.29 14.34
CA GLY A 209 10.28 1.70 13.92
C GLY A 209 10.19 1.84 12.40
N GLY A 210 10.91 1.01 11.66
CA GLY A 210 10.81 0.92 10.21
C GLY A 210 9.42 0.50 9.73
N VAL A 211 8.81 -0.50 10.36
CA VAL A 211 7.42 -0.90 10.06
C VAL A 211 6.46 0.24 10.38
N ALA A 212 6.59 0.87 11.56
CA ALA A 212 5.74 2.01 11.93
C ALA A 212 5.88 3.18 10.93
N MET A 213 7.10 3.48 10.48
CA MET A 213 7.37 4.46 9.43
C MET A 213 6.70 4.06 8.11
N THR A 214 6.84 2.81 7.69
CA THR A 214 6.18 2.29 6.47
C THR A 214 4.67 2.44 6.55
N MET A 215 4.07 2.10 7.69
CA MET A 215 2.63 2.30 7.93
C MET A 215 2.23 3.79 7.88
N ALA A 216 3.05 4.67 8.44
CA ALA A 216 2.81 6.11 8.39
C ALA A 216 2.87 6.64 6.95
N LEU A 217 3.83 6.20 6.14
CA LEU A 217 3.95 6.55 4.73
C LEU A 217 2.74 6.05 3.92
N ILE A 218 2.30 4.81 4.16
CA ILE A 218 1.09 4.26 3.52
C ILE A 218 -0.14 5.11 3.92
N ARG A 219 -0.30 5.44 5.22
CA ARG A 219 -1.42 6.28 5.68
C ARG A 219 -1.41 7.67 5.04
N TRP A 220 -0.23 8.27 4.89
CA TRP A 220 -0.09 9.53 4.18
C TRP A 220 -0.45 9.39 2.69
N GLY A 221 -0.01 8.32 2.03
CA GLY A 221 -0.39 8.01 0.65
C GLY A 221 -1.89 7.83 0.46
N LEU A 222 -2.53 7.09 1.35
CA LEU A 222 -3.98 6.92 1.35
C LEU A 222 -4.73 8.26 1.54
N TRP A 223 -4.19 9.18 2.34
CA TRP A 223 -4.74 10.52 2.45
C TRP A 223 -4.62 11.31 1.13
N GLU A 224 -3.50 11.19 0.44
CA GLU A 224 -3.29 11.81 -0.87
C GLU A 224 -4.17 11.17 -1.95
N GLU A 225 -4.32 9.85 -1.96
CA GLU A 225 -5.25 9.13 -2.84
C GLU A 225 -6.71 9.51 -2.58
N ALA A 226 -7.10 9.68 -1.32
CA ALA A 226 -8.43 10.18 -0.97
C ALA A 226 -8.67 11.62 -1.51
N ARG A 227 -7.65 12.47 -1.52
CA ARG A 227 -7.71 13.79 -2.17
C ARG A 227 -7.88 13.65 -3.67
N TRP A 228 -7.14 12.75 -4.32
CA TRP A 228 -7.29 12.46 -5.74
C TRP A 228 -8.71 11.99 -6.10
N LEU A 229 -9.29 11.14 -5.26
CA LEU A 229 -10.67 10.68 -5.44
C LEU A 229 -11.67 11.84 -5.38
N ARG A 230 -11.53 12.77 -4.42
CA ARG A 230 -12.37 13.96 -4.34
C ARG A 230 -12.31 14.81 -5.61
N GLU A 231 -11.10 15.02 -6.14
CA GLU A 231 -10.88 15.80 -7.35
C GLU A 231 -11.39 15.12 -8.61
N SER A 232 -11.25 13.79 -8.73
CA SER A 232 -11.57 13.06 -9.96
C SER A 232 -13.01 12.59 -10.04
N LEU A 233 -13.63 12.24 -8.91
CA LEU A 233 -15.02 11.74 -8.91
C LEU A 233 -16.05 12.85 -9.12
N ASN A 234 -15.70 14.10 -8.83
CA ASN A 234 -16.56 15.26 -9.08
C ASN A 234 -16.53 15.76 -10.54
N LEU A 235 -15.61 15.22 -11.37
CA LEU A 235 -15.32 15.70 -12.72
C LEU A 235 -15.77 14.70 -13.80
N ASP A 236 -17.02 14.25 -13.86
CA ASP A 236 -17.53 13.64 -15.10
C ASP A 236 -17.38 12.12 -15.30
N ILE A 237 -17.38 11.33 -14.20
CA ILE A 237 -17.24 9.85 -14.32
C ILE A 237 -18.58 9.11 -14.35
N GLY A 238 -19.73 9.83 -14.42
CA GLY A 238 -21.06 9.21 -14.33
C GLY A 238 -21.35 8.69 -12.90
N VAL A 239 -20.75 9.31 -11.91
CA VAL A 239 -20.86 9.02 -10.49
C VAL A 239 -21.60 10.17 -9.83
N SER A 240 -22.61 9.88 -8.99
CA SER A 240 -23.29 10.92 -8.21
C SER A 240 -22.41 11.43 -7.06
N ASN A 241 -22.62 12.69 -6.65
CA ASN A 241 -21.90 13.26 -5.51
C ASN A 241 -22.07 12.42 -4.23
N GLN A 242 -23.26 11.82 -4.04
CA GLN A 242 -23.53 10.94 -2.91
C GLN A 242 -22.71 9.64 -2.96
N GLU A 243 -22.59 9.01 -4.14
CA GLU A 243 -21.73 7.83 -4.32
C GLU A 243 -20.26 8.18 -4.07
N SER A 244 -19.78 9.34 -4.53
CA SER A 244 -18.45 9.87 -4.26
C SER A 244 -18.21 10.09 -2.77
N GLY A 245 -19.19 10.64 -2.04
CA GLY A 245 -19.12 10.85 -0.59
C GLY A 245 -18.95 9.55 0.20
N LEU A 246 -19.59 8.45 -0.22
CA LEU A 246 -19.38 7.13 0.41
C LEU A 246 -17.97 6.59 0.22
N VAL A 247 -17.40 6.75 -0.97
CA VAL A 247 -16.02 6.34 -1.24
C VAL A 247 -15.01 7.11 -0.38
N GLN A 248 -15.30 8.38 -0.09
CA GLN A 248 -14.46 9.21 0.79
C GLN A 248 -14.51 8.77 2.25
N ARG A 249 -15.63 8.18 2.70
CA ARG A 249 -15.84 7.65 4.06
C ARG A 249 -15.46 6.15 4.16
N TRP A 250 -14.46 5.71 3.42
CA TRP A 250 -14.07 4.31 3.29
C TRP A 250 -13.84 3.59 4.64
N LYS A 251 -13.32 4.30 5.65
CA LYS A 251 -13.10 3.74 7.00
C LYS A 251 -14.38 3.35 7.71
N GLU A 252 -15.49 4.00 7.35
CA GLU A 252 -16.82 3.78 7.93
C GLU A 252 -17.67 2.88 7.04
N LEU A 253 -17.12 2.41 5.92
CA LEU A 253 -17.89 1.73 4.87
C LEU A 253 -18.66 0.53 5.41
N ASP A 254 -18.05 -0.29 6.27
CA ASP A 254 -18.71 -1.44 6.88
C ASP A 254 -19.93 -1.05 7.71
N THR A 255 -19.83 0.04 8.47
CA THR A 255 -20.94 0.61 9.27
C THR A 255 -22.01 1.20 8.37
N LEU A 256 -21.60 1.95 7.34
CA LEU A 256 -22.52 2.58 6.37
C LEU A 256 -23.27 1.55 5.52
N LEU A 257 -22.64 0.42 5.19
CA LEU A 257 -23.26 -0.66 4.43
C LEU A 257 -24.00 -1.71 5.30
N ALA A 258 -23.88 -1.64 6.63
CA ALA A 258 -24.59 -2.57 7.51
C ALA A 258 -26.12 -2.56 7.30
N PRO A 259 -26.80 -1.40 7.17
CA PRO A 259 -28.25 -1.35 6.90
C PRO A 259 -28.63 -1.97 5.56
N ILE A 260 -27.73 -1.94 4.54
CA ILE A 260 -27.99 -2.61 3.26
C ILE A 260 -28.09 -4.13 3.47
N GLY A 261 -27.20 -4.67 4.29
CA GLY A 261 -27.27 -6.10 4.65
C GLY A 261 -28.56 -6.47 5.38
N ALA A 262 -29.06 -5.57 6.25
CA ALA A 262 -30.29 -5.79 6.99
C ALA A 262 -31.55 -5.68 6.11
N HIS A 263 -31.62 -4.70 5.18
CA HIS A 263 -32.80 -4.45 4.37
C HIS A 263 -32.83 -5.21 3.04
N PHE A 264 -31.69 -5.47 2.42
CA PHE A 264 -31.57 -6.04 1.07
C PHE A 264 -30.84 -7.39 1.07
N GLY A 265 -30.37 -7.88 2.22
CA GLY A 265 -29.65 -9.12 2.38
C GLY A 265 -28.10 -8.99 2.25
N PRO A 266 -27.36 -9.97 2.80
CA PRO A 266 -25.90 -9.93 2.87
C PRO A 266 -25.25 -9.92 1.49
N GLU A 267 -25.85 -10.55 0.48
CA GLU A 267 -25.37 -10.54 -0.89
C GLU A 267 -25.32 -9.15 -1.49
N LYS A 268 -26.39 -8.35 -1.28
CA LYS A 268 -26.45 -6.96 -1.75
C LYS A 268 -25.43 -6.05 -1.06
N ARG A 269 -25.14 -6.31 0.23
CA ARG A 269 -24.04 -5.63 0.93
C ARG A 269 -22.69 -5.86 0.26
N VAL A 270 -22.38 -7.12 -0.11
CA VAL A 270 -21.13 -7.47 -0.80
C VAL A 270 -21.05 -6.83 -2.18
N LEU A 271 -22.15 -6.84 -2.94
CA LEU A 271 -22.22 -6.20 -4.26
C LEU A 271 -22.05 -4.68 -4.15
N ALA A 272 -22.67 -4.02 -3.16
CA ALA A 272 -22.50 -2.59 -2.91
C ALA A 272 -21.05 -2.24 -2.55
N ALA A 273 -20.41 -3.02 -1.67
CA ALA A 273 -19.00 -2.84 -1.34
C ALA A 273 -18.09 -3.00 -2.57
N THR A 274 -18.39 -3.98 -3.43
CA THR A 274 -17.67 -4.22 -4.69
C THR A 274 -17.84 -3.05 -5.66
N PHE A 275 -19.05 -2.55 -5.81
CA PHE A 275 -19.34 -1.38 -6.64
C PHE A 275 -18.54 -0.14 -6.18
N LEU A 276 -18.57 0.19 -4.89
CA LEU A 276 -17.83 1.33 -4.35
C LEU A 276 -16.31 1.17 -4.48
N ARG A 277 -15.79 -0.07 -4.36
CA ARG A 277 -14.38 -0.35 -4.60
C ARG A 277 -13.98 -0.11 -6.06
N LEU A 278 -14.78 -0.58 -7.01
CA LEU A 278 -14.54 -0.34 -8.44
C LEU A 278 -14.59 1.14 -8.78
N GLN A 279 -15.48 1.90 -8.14
CA GLN A 279 -15.57 3.34 -8.27
C GLN A 279 -14.29 4.04 -7.76
N ALA A 280 -13.79 3.66 -6.58
CA ALA A 280 -12.54 4.19 -6.05
C ALA A 280 -11.35 3.90 -7.00
N GLN A 281 -11.24 2.65 -7.47
CA GLN A 281 -10.19 2.26 -8.41
C GLN A 281 -10.28 3.04 -9.73
N LEU A 282 -11.49 3.27 -10.25
CA LEU A 282 -11.72 4.07 -11.45
C LEU A 282 -11.23 5.51 -11.24
N GLY A 283 -11.60 6.16 -10.14
CA GLY A 283 -11.17 7.52 -9.82
C GLY A 283 -9.65 7.65 -9.72
N LEU A 284 -8.98 6.69 -9.04
CA LEU A 284 -7.52 6.67 -8.93
C LEU A 284 -6.85 6.49 -10.30
N LYS A 285 -7.35 5.58 -11.15
CA LYS A 285 -6.79 5.34 -12.49
C LYS A 285 -7.00 6.54 -13.42
N THR A 286 -8.17 7.19 -13.36
CA THR A 286 -8.45 8.41 -14.12
C THR A 286 -7.50 9.54 -13.72
N LYS A 287 -7.27 9.74 -12.42
CA LYS A 287 -6.32 10.75 -11.93
C LYS A 287 -4.89 10.40 -12.32
N ALA A 288 -4.49 9.13 -12.20
CA ALA A 288 -3.18 8.67 -12.62
C ALA A 288 -2.94 8.89 -14.11
N ALA A 289 -3.95 8.64 -14.98
CA ALA A 289 -3.88 8.92 -16.41
C ALA A 289 -3.71 10.41 -16.70
N ALA A 290 -4.41 11.29 -15.97
CA ALA A 290 -4.29 12.74 -16.12
C ALA A 290 -2.89 13.26 -15.71
N LEU A 291 -2.23 12.62 -14.77
CA LEU A 291 -0.88 12.98 -14.29
C LEU A 291 0.24 12.32 -15.11
N ALA A 292 -0.06 11.27 -15.87
CA ALA A 292 0.94 10.54 -16.65
C ALA A 292 1.54 11.43 -17.75
N SER A 293 2.86 11.50 -17.81
CA SER A 293 3.61 12.28 -18.79
C SER A 293 3.98 11.46 -20.03
N GLU A 294 4.07 10.15 -19.90
CA GLU A 294 4.45 9.23 -20.98
C GLU A 294 3.19 8.77 -21.73
N PRO A 295 3.12 8.95 -23.08
CA PRO A 295 1.92 8.62 -23.85
C PRO A 295 1.49 7.15 -23.73
N ALA A 296 2.44 6.21 -23.75
CA ALA A 296 2.17 4.78 -23.63
C ALA A 296 1.58 4.43 -22.26
N MET A 297 2.10 5.03 -21.19
CA MET A 297 1.57 4.87 -19.83
C MET A 297 0.16 5.45 -19.72
N LYS A 298 -0.07 6.66 -20.27
CA LYS A 298 -1.38 7.32 -20.28
C LYS A 298 -2.41 6.44 -20.97
N ALA A 299 -2.12 5.96 -22.18
CA ALA A 299 -3.00 5.07 -22.92
C ALA A 299 -3.34 3.78 -22.15
N GLY A 300 -2.34 3.14 -21.52
CA GLY A 300 -2.56 1.96 -20.70
C GLY A 300 -3.45 2.23 -19.47
N LEU A 301 -3.31 3.38 -18.82
CA LEU A 301 -4.16 3.79 -17.68
C LEU A 301 -5.59 4.10 -18.13
N GLU A 302 -5.76 4.77 -19.28
CA GLU A 302 -7.06 5.05 -19.89
C GLU A 302 -7.80 3.75 -20.27
N GLN A 303 -7.08 2.78 -20.84
CA GLN A 303 -7.64 1.45 -21.13
C GLN A 303 -8.10 0.73 -19.87
N GLN A 304 -7.32 0.78 -18.79
CA GLN A 304 -7.72 0.20 -17.49
C GLN A 304 -8.92 0.94 -16.90
N ALA A 305 -8.96 2.26 -16.98
CA ALA A 305 -10.11 3.04 -16.54
C ALA A 305 -11.39 2.67 -17.31
N ALA A 306 -11.30 2.48 -18.61
CA ALA A 306 -12.43 2.03 -19.43
C ALA A 306 -12.93 0.63 -19.01
N ALA A 307 -12.01 -0.31 -18.78
CA ALA A 307 -12.38 -1.65 -18.30
C ALA A 307 -13.02 -1.61 -16.89
N LEU A 308 -12.52 -0.77 -16.00
CA LEU A 308 -13.11 -0.56 -14.67
C LEU A 308 -14.51 0.04 -14.75
N ARG A 309 -14.74 0.98 -15.69
CA ARG A 309 -16.07 1.58 -15.91
C ARG A 309 -17.10 0.53 -16.32
N LEU A 310 -16.77 -0.36 -17.25
CA LEU A 310 -17.66 -1.47 -17.64
C LEU A 310 -18.00 -2.37 -16.45
N ARG A 311 -17.01 -2.76 -15.68
CA ARG A 311 -17.22 -3.60 -14.47
C ARG A 311 -18.03 -2.88 -13.40
N MET A 312 -17.83 -1.58 -13.23
CA MET A 312 -18.60 -0.75 -12.31
C MET A 312 -20.07 -0.68 -12.73
N ASP A 313 -20.37 -0.54 -14.04
CA ASP A 313 -21.73 -0.52 -14.55
C ASP A 313 -22.43 -1.88 -14.43
N GLU A 314 -21.69 -2.98 -14.58
CA GLU A 314 -22.19 -4.34 -14.30
C GLU A 314 -22.52 -4.50 -12.82
N ALA A 315 -21.61 -4.08 -11.92
CA ALA A 315 -21.82 -4.13 -10.49
C ALA A 315 -23.03 -3.26 -10.06
N ARG A 316 -23.19 -2.05 -10.64
CA ARG A 316 -24.33 -1.16 -10.41
C ARG A 316 -25.65 -1.83 -10.78
N ARG A 317 -25.70 -2.52 -11.93
CA ARG A 317 -26.89 -3.29 -12.36
C ARG A 317 -27.19 -4.43 -11.41
N ALA A 318 -26.14 -5.15 -10.95
CA ALA A 318 -26.29 -6.27 -10.02
C ALA A 318 -26.76 -5.82 -8.63
N VAL A 319 -26.33 -4.65 -8.16
CA VAL A 319 -26.84 -4.01 -6.92
C VAL A 319 -28.35 -3.75 -7.04
N GLY A 320 -28.79 -3.22 -8.19
CA GLY A 320 -30.21 -2.94 -8.49
C GLY A 320 -30.66 -1.55 -8.06
N VAL A 321 -31.70 -1.05 -8.73
CA VAL A 321 -32.15 0.34 -8.63
C VAL A 321 -32.51 0.74 -7.20
N TYR A 322 -33.30 -0.05 -6.48
CA TYR A 322 -33.75 0.27 -5.12
C TYR A 322 -32.58 0.35 -4.13
N CYS A 323 -31.67 -0.62 -4.17
CA CYS A 323 -30.49 -0.61 -3.32
C CYS A 323 -29.56 0.55 -3.67
N MET A 324 -29.40 0.90 -4.96
CA MET A 324 -28.62 2.08 -5.40
C MET A 324 -29.24 3.39 -4.93
N THR A 325 -30.57 3.51 -4.96
CA THR A 325 -31.27 4.69 -4.40
C THR A 325 -31.02 4.79 -2.90
N TYR A 326 -31.11 3.68 -2.18
CA TYR A 326 -30.79 3.65 -0.76
C TYR A 326 -29.32 4.04 -0.49
N ILE A 327 -28.36 3.52 -1.26
CA ILE A 327 -26.93 3.90 -1.17
C ILE A 327 -26.77 5.42 -1.31
N ARG A 328 -27.46 6.04 -2.25
CA ARG A 328 -27.41 7.50 -2.46
C ARG A 328 -28.03 8.29 -1.32
N SER A 329 -29.03 7.74 -0.63
CA SER A 329 -29.67 8.41 0.52
C SER A 329 -28.85 8.36 1.82
N ILE A 330 -27.87 7.46 1.94
CA ILE A 330 -27.03 7.34 3.14
C ILE A 330 -26.12 8.56 3.34
N VAL A 331 -25.71 9.21 2.25
CA VAL A 331 -24.89 10.42 2.31
C VAL A 331 -25.73 11.60 1.82
N PRO A 332 -26.10 12.51 2.69
CA PRO A 332 -26.76 13.74 2.27
C PRO A 332 -25.85 14.51 1.30
N PRO A 333 -26.42 15.22 0.32
CA PRO A 333 -25.65 16.01 -0.63
C PRO A 333 -24.87 17.09 0.12
N GLU A 334 -23.54 16.97 0.17
CA GLU A 334 -22.70 18.05 0.68
C GLU A 334 -22.76 19.23 -0.31
N GLY A 335 -23.28 20.36 0.14
CA GLY A 335 -23.15 21.63 -0.57
C GLY A 335 -24.28 21.97 -1.55
N ASP A 336 -25.38 21.27 -1.56
CA ASP A 336 -26.55 21.70 -2.34
C ASP A 336 -27.35 22.72 -1.55
N THR A 337 -26.87 23.98 -1.53
CA THR A 337 -27.54 25.13 -0.92
C THR A 337 -28.98 25.30 -1.45
N LEU A 338 -29.23 24.77 -2.65
CA LEU A 338 -30.55 24.81 -3.26
C LEU A 338 -31.50 23.80 -2.59
N TRP A 339 -31.01 22.59 -2.29
CA TRP A 339 -31.78 21.59 -1.55
C TRP A 339 -31.97 21.98 -0.08
N GLN A 340 -30.95 22.51 0.58
CA GLN A 340 -31.04 23.02 1.93
C GLN A 340 -32.00 24.22 2.00
N SER A 341 -31.97 25.10 1.00
CA SER A 341 -32.94 26.21 0.93
C SER A 341 -34.34 25.76 0.56
N LEU A 342 -34.51 24.67 -0.20
CA LEU A 342 -35.81 24.05 -0.47
C LEU A 342 -36.33 23.28 0.76
N GLU A 343 -35.48 22.52 1.45
CA GLU A 343 -35.86 21.85 2.71
C GLU A 343 -36.24 22.85 3.78
N SER A 344 -35.50 23.96 3.96
CA SER A 344 -35.90 25.00 4.91
C SER A 344 -37.20 25.67 4.53
N ARG A 345 -37.46 25.96 3.26
CA ARG A 345 -38.72 26.50 2.78
C ARG A 345 -39.86 25.50 2.90
N LEU A 346 -39.63 24.21 2.60
CA LEU A 346 -40.64 23.16 2.78
C LEU A 346 -40.92 22.89 4.25
N ALA A 347 -39.92 23.00 5.14
CA ALA A 347 -40.14 22.88 6.58
C ALA A 347 -40.91 24.05 7.16
N ASP A 348 -40.73 25.26 6.63
CA ASP A 348 -41.49 26.46 7.00
C ASP A 348 -42.92 26.45 6.42
N ASP A 349 -43.14 25.83 5.26
CA ASP A 349 -44.42 25.75 4.56
C ASP A 349 -45.24 24.48 4.87
N LEU A 350 -44.66 23.47 5.55
CA LEU A 350 -45.42 22.27 5.95
C LEU A 350 -46.34 22.60 7.11
N PRO A 351 -47.65 22.51 6.92
CA PRO A 351 -48.59 22.59 8.04
C PRO A 351 -48.27 21.48 9.04
N SER A 352 -48.31 21.77 10.33
CA SER A 352 -48.19 20.73 11.38
C SER A 352 -49.02 19.50 11.00
N GLU A 353 -48.51 18.29 11.24
CA GLU A 353 -49.05 17.00 10.74
C GLU A 353 -50.59 16.86 10.82
N GLY A 354 -51.27 17.57 11.74
CA GLY A 354 -52.73 17.62 11.82
C GLY A 354 -53.45 18.42 10.72
N LYS A 355 -52.78 19.37 10.04
CA LYS A 355 -53.37 20.18 8.98
C LYS A 355 -53.31 19.55 7.59
N MET A 356 -52.31 18.69 7.33
CA MET A 356 -52.16 18.05 6.03
C MET A 356 -53.29 17.02 5.77
N TRP A 357 -53.69 16.29 6.78
CA TRP A 357 -54.83 15.35 6.69
C TRP A 357 -56.18 16.07 6.59
N GLY A 358 -56.30 17.24 7.20
CA GLY A 358 -57.49 18.08 7.03
C GLY A 358 -57.66 18.60 5.61
N LEU A 359 -56.59 19.08 4.96
CA LEU A 359 -56.62 19.57 3.58
C LEU A 359 -56.85 18.45 2.53
N LEU A 360 -56.49 17.19 2.84
CA LEU A 360 -56.78 16.05 1.98
C LEU A 360 -58.24 15.56 2.16
N ALA A 361 -58.80 15.64 3.37
CA ALA A 361 -60.19 15.30 3.66
C ALA A 361 -61.18 16.26 2.98
N ASP A 362 -60.87 17.57 2.92
CA ASP A 362 -61.71 18.60 2.25
C ASP A 362 -61.68 18.53 0.70
N ARG A 363 -60.76 17.74 0.09
CA ARG A 363 -60.70 17.53 -1.36
C ARG A 363 -61.35 16.23 -1.84
N VAL A 364 -61.71 15.35 -0.96
CA VAL A 364 -62.28 14.02 -1.28
C VAL A 364 -63.74 13.90 -0.84
N GLY A 365 -64.29 14.90 -0.17
CA GLY A 365 -65.74 15.11 0.05
C GLY A 365 -66.29 16.10 -0.93
#